data_073bd607648f4c89069147e3d60e8d0a
#
_entry.id   073bd607648f4c89069147e3d60e8d0a
#
_cell.length_a   1.000
_cell.length_b   1.000
_cell.length_c   1.000
_cell.angle_alpha   90.00
_cell.angle_beta   90.00
_cell.angle_gamma   90.00
#
_symmetry.space_group_name_H-M   'P 1'
#
loop_
_entity.id
_entity.type
_entity.pdbx_description
1 polymer ?
#
loop_
_entity_poly.entity_id
_entity_poly.type
_entity_poly.pdbx_seq_one_letter_code
_entity_poly.pdbx_strand_id
1 'polypeptide(L)'
;MNLPNKLTCLRMIMIPFFLFFLIFPEICGFALSRVIAAVLFALTAFTDMLDGKIARKYGLVTDFGKFMDPLADKLMVFGAMFGILVLNREDPALVNFTVGGMSAAVLFTKIFVWCAFIIVFRELAVTSMRMIVSNAEGIVIAANIFGKLKTVSQIIGIIVIIIEPMIWGGLIASYVMLAVMVITTLFSGFSYFKAYWPHINSNK
;
A
#
# COMPACT_ATOMS: atom_id res chain seq x y z
N MET A 1 20.51 4.26 18.09
CA MET A 1 19.53 4.37 16.99
C MET A 1 18.94 5.78 17.00
N ASN A 2 18.98 6.46 15.87
CA ASN A 2 18.38 7.78 15.71
C ASN A 2 16.84 7.71 15.71
N LEU A 3 16.17 8.84 15.99
CA LEU A 3 14.71 8.89 16.05
C LEU A 3 14.02 8.33 14.79
N PRO A 4 14.42 8.71 13.54
CA PRO A 4 13.86 8.11 12.33
C PRO A 4 13.97 6.59 12.32
N ASN A 5 15.12 6.01 12.63
CA ASN A 5 15.29 4.56 12.63
C ASN A 5 14.38 3.86 13.66
N LYS A 6 14.12 4.49 14.82
CA LYS A 6 13.16 3.96 15.81
C LYS A 6 11.74 3.95 15.26
N LEU A 7 11.34 4.98 14.51
CA LEU A 7 10.03 5.06 13.87
C LEU A 7 9.87 4.00 12.77
N THR A 8 10.91 3.77 11.96
CA THR A 8 10.91 2.69 10.98
C THR A 8 10.79 1.31 11.64
N CYS A 9 11.52 1.05 12.74
CA CYS A 9 11.38 -0.19 13.49
C CYS A 9 9.98 -0.34 14.11
N LEU A 10 9.42 0.73 14.68
CA LEU A 10 8.06 0.73 15.20
C LEU A 10 7.05 0.36 14.09
N ARG A 11 7.20 0.94 12.89
CA ARG A 11 6.38 0.61 11.72
C ARG A 11 6.46 -0.87 11.38
N MET A 12 7.66 -1.45 11.33
CA MET A 12 7.84 -2.86 11.03
C MET A 12 7.14 -3.78 12.05
N ILE A 13 7.08 -3.33 13.32
CA ILE A 13 6.34 -4.04 14.36
C ILE A 13 4.81 -3.84 14.20
N MET A 14 4.36 -2.64 13.84
CA MET A 14 2.93 -2.35 13.68
C MET A 14 2.29 -3.10 12.51
N ILE A 15 3.05 -3.40 11.44
CA ILE A 15 2.55 -4.13 10.26
C ILE A 15 1.93 -5.48 10.63
N PRO A 16 2.61 -6.42 11.32
CA PRO A 16 1.99 -7.68 11.70
C PRO A 16 0.80 -7.50 12.66
N PHE A 17 0.77 -6.43 13.48
CA PHE A 17 -0.37 -6.20 14.35
C PHE A 17 -1.64 -5.82 13.58
N PHE A 18 -1.59 -4.86 12.66
CA PHE A 18 -2.78 -4.56 11.87
C PHE A 18 -3.19 -5.73 10.97
N LEU A 19 -2.22 -6.47 10.43
CA LEU A 19 -2.46 -7.65 9.62
C LEU A 19 -3.17 -8.74 10.45
N PHE A 20 -2.79 -8.92 11.71
CA PHE A 20 -3.44 -9.84 12.62
C PHE A 20 -4.95 -9.56 12.74
N PHE A 21 -5.35 -8.30 12.96
CA PHE A 21 -6.76 -7.92 13.04
C PHE A 21 -7.51 -8.05 11.71
N LEU A 22 -6.82 -7.98 10.56
CA LEU A 22 -7.44 -8.23 9.26
C LEU A 22 -7.65 -9.73 8.98
N ILE A 23 -6.79 -10.59 9.52
CA ILE A 23 -6.83 -12.05 9.27
C ILE A 23 -7.69 -12.78 10.28
N PHE A 24 -7.77 -12.28 11.52
CA PHE A 24 -8.50 -12.92 12.62
C PHE A 24 -9.60 -11.99 13.18
N PRO A 25 -10.60 -11.61 12.34
CA PRO A 25 -11.65 -10.68 12.78
C PRO A 25 -12.57 -11.29 13.83
N GLU A 26 -12.60 -12.64 13.98
CA GLU A 26 -13.45 -13.34 14.94
C GLU A 26 -13.08 -13.04 16.40
N ILE A 27 -11.83 -12.66 16.68
CA ILE A 27 -11.32 -12.43 18.03
C ILE A 27 -12.08 -11.29 18.73
N CYS A 28 -12.38 -10.21 18.00
CA CYS A 28 -13.10 -9.06 18.58
C CYS A 28 -14.34 -8.65 17.75
N GLY A 29 -14.69 -9.43 16.72
CA GLY A 29 -15.79 -9.16 15.79
C GLY A 29 -15.38 -8.29 14.60
N PHE A 30 -16.01 -8.53 13.45
CA PHE A 30 -15.65 -7.92 12.17
C PHE A 30 -15.61 -6.38 12.22
N ALA A 31 -16.61 -5.75 12.85
CA ALA A 31 -16.67 -4.28 12.91
C ALA A 31 -15.49 -3.69 13.71
N LEU A 32 -15.21 -4.22 14.91
CA LEU A 32 -14.13 -3.71 15.75
C LEU A 32 -12.76 -4.03 15.14
N SER A 33 -12.58 -5.22 14.57
CA SER A 33 -11.36 -5.58 13.86
C SER A 33 -11.04 -4.64 12.70
N ARG A 34 -12.05 -4.25 11.91
CA ARG A 34 -11.89 -3.28 10.81
C ARG A 34 -11.43 -1.91 11.33
N VAL A 35 -12.03 -1.42 12.40
CA VAL A 35 -11.67 -0.13 13.02
C VAL A 35 -10.22 -0.19 13.54
N ILE A 36 -9.87 -1.22 14.32
CA ILE A 36 -8.51 -1.36 14.87
C ILE A 36 -7.49 -1.45 13.75
N ALA A 37 -7.73 -2.29 12.74
CA ALA A 37 -6.82 -2.44 11.61
C ALA A 37 -6.65 -1.14 10.82
N ALA A 38 -7.73 -0.40 10.55
CA ALA A 38 -7.67 0.87 9.84
C ALA A 38 -6.91 1.94 10.63
N VAL A 39 -7.13 2.03 11.95
CA VAL A 39 -6.41 2.96 12.82
C VAL A 39 -4.92 2.61 12.87
N LEU A 40 -4.56 1.34 13.07
CA LEU A 40 -3.17 0.90 13.08
C LEU A 40 -2.50 1.16 11.73
N PHE A 41 -3.18 0.88 10.61
CA PHE A 41 -2.68 1.17 9.28
C PHE A 41 -2.47 2.67 9.05
N ALA A 42 -3.42 3.51 9.45
CA ALA A 42 -3.31 4.97 9.34
C ALA A 42 -2.14 5.52 10.19
N LEU A 43 -1.96 5.02 11.42
CA LEU A 43 -0.83 5.38 12.28
C LEU A 43 0.51 4.94 11.65
N THR A 44 0.54 3.74 11.07
CA THR A 44 1.73 3.22 10.37
C THR A 44 2.09 4.11 9.17
N ALA A 45 1.11 4.53 8.37
CA ALA A 45 1.31 5.44 7.26
C ALA A 45 1.73 6.86 7.73
N PHE A 46 1.20 7.32 8.85
CA PHE A 46 1.56 8.62 9.43
C PHE A 46 3.00 8.62 9.96
N THR A 47 3.45 7.54 10.61
CA THR A 47 4.84 7.40 11.07
C THR A 47 5.82 7.44 9.89
N ASP A 48 5.49 6.83 8.74
CA ASP A 48 6.30 6.91 7.51
C ASP A 48 6.48 8.35 7.01
N MET A 49 5.40 9.12 7.02
CA MET A 49 5.48 10.53 6.62
C MET A 49 6.34 11.36 7.59
N LEU A 50 6.30 11.04 8.88
CA LEU A 50 7.05 11.76 9.92
C LEU A 50 8.55 11.45 9.87
N ASP A 51 8.95 10.18 9.82
CA ASP A 51 10.37 9.79 9.84
C ASP A 51 11.12 10.35 8.63
N GLY A 52 10.52 10.30 7.44
CA GLY A 52 11.10 10.89 6.24
C GLY A 52 11.25 12.42 6.31
N LYS A 53 10.31 13.14 6.95
CA LYS A 53 10.42 14.59 7.18
C LYS A 53 11.51 14.91 8.21
N ILE A 54 11.56 14.18 9.32
CA ILE A 54 12.53 14.38 10.40
C ILE A 54 13.94 14.07 9.90
N ALA A 55 14.13 12.92 9.21
CA ALA A 55 15.44 12.53 8.69
C ALA A 55 16.03 13.58 7.75
N ARG A 56 15.21 14.12 6.83
CA ARG A 56 15.63 15.18 5.90
C ARG A 56 15.92 16.52 6.60
N LYS A 57 15.06 16.92 7.55
CA LYS A 57 15.20 18.21 8.26
C LYS A 57 16.44 18.27 9.13
N TYR A 58 16.81 17.17 9.78
CA TYR A 58 17.92 17.13 10.73
C TYR A 58 19.17 16.41 10.21
N GLY A 59 19.20 16.01 8.93
CA GLY A 59 20.35 15.32 8.33
C GLY A 59 20.65 13.95 8.95
N LEU A 60 19.65 13.29 9.55
CA LEU A 60 19.77 12.02 10.27
C LEU A 60 19.60 10.80 9.36
N VAL A 61 19.97 10.91 8.10
CA VAL A 61 19.88 9.81 7.13
C VAL A 61 20.96 8.78 7.44
N THR A 62 20.55 7.52 7.64
CA THR A 62 21.46 6.39 7.92
C THR A 62 21.35 5.33 6.83
N ASP A 63 22.38 4.49 6.65
CA ASP A 63 22.31 3.39 5.66
C ASP A 63 21.28 2.33 6.07
N PHE A 64 21.07 2.13 7.37
CA PHE A 64 19.99 1.31 7.89
C PHE A 64 18.62 1.84 7.45
N GLY A 65 18.33 3.15 7.62
CA GLY A 65 17.08 3.77 7.17
C GLY A 65 16.90 3.65 5.66
N LYS A 66 17.94 3.95 4.86
CA LYS A 66 17.88 3.80 3.39
C LYS A 66 17.48 2.40 2.92
N PHE A 67 17.86 1.36 3.68
CA PHE A 67 17.49 -0.03 3.40
C PHE A 67 16.08 -0.37 3.92
N MET A 68 15.79 -0.02 5.16
CA MET A 68 14.57 -0.43 5.86
C MET A 68 13.33 0.34 5.42
N ASP A 69 13.44 1.64 5.11
CA ASP A 69 12.28 2.47 4.72
C ASP A 69 11.57 1.96 3.47
N PRO A 70 12.28 1.67 2.34
CA PRO A 70 11.63 1.12 1.15
C PRO A 70 11.04 -0.28 1.36
N LEU A 71 11.58 -1.05 2.29
CA LEU A 71 11.07 -2.38 2.64
C LEU A 71 9.78 -2.25 3.46
N ALA A 72 9.79 -1.44 4.52
CA ALA A 72 8.66 -1.22 5.40
C ALA A 72 7.44 -0.64 4.65
N ASP A 73 7.67 0.34 3.77
CA ASP A 73 6.63 0.95 2.94
C ASP A 73 5.91 -0.10 2.06
N LYS A 74 6.65 -0.98 1.40
CA LYS A 74 6.06 -2.05 0.57
C LYS A 74 5.35 -3.11 1.41
N LEU A 75 5.96 -3.54 2.51
CA LEU A 75 5.35 -4.53 3.40
C LEU A 75 4.04 -4.03 3.98
N MET A 76 3.94 -2.73 4.31
CA MET A 76 2.71 -2.11 4.79
C MET A 76 1.57 -2.23 3.76
N VAL A 77 1.81 -1.82 2.52
CA VAL A 77 0.79 -1.85 1.45
C VAL A 77 0.46 -3.30 1.05
N PHE A 78 1.46 -4.16 0.88
CA PHE A 78 1.25 -5.56 0.49
C PHE A 78 0.53 -6.34 1.60
N GLY A 79 0.95 -6.14 2.87
CA GLY A 79 0.28 -6.74 4.02
C GLY A 79 -1.20 -6.34 4.09
N ALA A 80 -1.50 -5.06 3.91
CA ALA A 80 -2.89 -4.60 3.89
C ALA A 80 -3.69 -5.25 2.74
N MET A 81 -3.12 -5.35 1.54
CA MET A 81 -3.79 -6.01 0.41
C MET A 81 -4.07 -7.49 0.69
N PHE A 82 -3.12 -8.24 1.26
CA PHE A 82 -3.35 -9.64 1.63
C PHE A 82 -4.39 -9.78 2.74
N GLY A 83 -4.34 -8.94 3.77
CA GLY A 83 -5.34 -8.96 4.85
C GLY A 83 -6.75 -8.63 4.37
N ILE A 84 -6.91 -7.69 3.44
CA ILE A 84 -8.21 -7.33 2.84
C ILE A 84 -8.80 -8.51 2.06
N LEU A 85 -7.98 -9.33 1.39
CA LEU A 85 -8.46 -10.51 0.67
C LEU A 85 -9.14 -11.51 1.61
N VAL A 86 -8.55 -11.74 2.78
CA VAL A 86 -9.12 -12.63 3.80
C VAL A 86 -10.36 -11.99 4.42
N LEU A 87 -10.23 -10.78 4.96
CA LEU A 87 -11.27 -10.07 5.67
C LEU A 87 -12.59 -9.95 4.88
N ASN A 88 -12.53 -9.51 3.63
CA ASN A 88 -13.73 -9.29 2.82
C ASN A 88 -14.37 -10.59 2.33
N ARG A 89 -13.58 -11.67 2.18
CA ARG A 89 -14.10 -12.97 1.76
C ARG A 89 -14.93 -13.63 2.86
N GLU A 90 -14.59 -13.39 4.11
CA GLU A 90 -15.19 -14.00 5.29
C GLU A 90 -16.25 -13.13 5.97
N ASP A 91 -16.36 -11.85 5.58
CA ASP A 91 -17.33 -10.93 6.15
C ASP A 91 -18.77 -11.35 5.86
N PRO A 92 -19.59 -11.67 6.88
CA PRO A 92 -20.98 -12.11 6.69
C PRO A 92 -21.85 -11.07 5.97
N ALA A 93 -21.57 -9.77 6.12
CA ALA A 93 -22.30 -8.71 5.43
C ALA A 93 -22.12 -8.76 3.92
N LEU A 94 -20.94 -9.18 3.45
CA LEU A 94 -20.60 -9.27 2.02
C LEU A 94 -20.90 -10.66 1.43
N VAL A 95 -20.80 -11.71 2.22
CA VAL A 95 -21.08 -13.09 1.78
C VAL A 95 -22.56 -13.27 1.48
N ASN A 96 -23.45 -12.71 2.32
CA ASN A 96 -24.89 -12.83 2.16
C ASN A 96 -25.49 -11.93 1.08
N PHE A 97 -24.77 -10.92 0.62
CA PHE A 97 -25.22 -10.05 -0.47
C PHE A 97 -24.79 -10.62 -1.82
N THR A 98 -25.77 -10.85 -2.72
CA THR A 98 -25.52 -11.43 -4.04
C THR A 98 -25.74 -10.45 -5.18
N VAL A 99 -24.83 -10.45 -6.14
CA VAL A 99 -24.90 -9.67 -7.39
C VAL A 99 -24.73 -10.62 -8.57
N GLY A 100 -25.74 -10.73 -9.45
CA GLY A 100 -25.67 -11.60 -10.61
C GLY A 100 -25.45 -13.09 -10.29
N GLY A 101 -26.00 -13.59 -9.17
CA GLY A 101 -25.84 -14.99 -8.73
C GLY A 101 -24.51 -15.32 -8.05
N MET A 102 -23.65 -14.33 -7.81
CA MET A 102 -22.38 -14.47 -7.08
C MET A 102 -22.40 -13.61 -5.83
N SER A 103 -21.82 -14.05 -4.72
CA SER A 103 -21.70 -13.19 -3.52
C SER A 103 -20.80 -11.98 -3.82
N ALA A 104 -21.15 -10.83 -3.23
CA ALA A 104 -20.38 -9.60 -3.38
C ALA A 104 -18.94 -9.78 -2.90
N ALA A 105 -18.73 -10.57 -1.83
CA ALA A 105 -17.42 -10.95 -1.32
C ALA A 105 -16.55 -11.63 -2.39
N VAL A 106 -17.11 -12.62 -3.09
CA VAL A 106 -16.37 -13.37 -4.14
C VAL A 106 -16.09 -12.49 -5.35
N LEU A 107 -17.08 -11.69 -5.80
CA LEU A 107 -16.91 -10.80 -6.94
C LEU A 107 -15.82 -9.74 -6.65
N PHE A 108 -15.92 -9.10 -5.50
CA PHE A 108 -14.90 -8.11 -5.07
C PHE A 108 -13.51 -8.74 -4.99
N THR A 109 -13.39 -9.91 -4.35
CA THR A 109 -12.11 -10.61 -4.20
C THR A 109 -11.46 -10.90 -5.56
N LYS A 110 -12.23 -11.37 -6.56
CA LYS A 110 -11.71 -11.63 -7.90
C LYS A 110 -11.16 -10.38 -8.58
N ILE A 111 -11.89 -9.26 -8.51
CA ILE A 111 -11.47 -7.97 -9.08
C ILE A 111 -10.26 -7.42 -8.30
N PHE A 112 -10.31 -7.48 -6.98
CA PHE A 112 -9.25 -6.99 -6.11
C PHE A 112 -7.92 -7.71 -6.34
N VAL A 113 -7.92 -9.03 -6.55
CA VAL A 113 -6.69 -9.81 -6.86
C VAL A 113 -5.99 -9.26 -8.09
N TRP A 114 -6.72 -9.00 -9.19
CA TRP A 114 -6.12 -8.45 -10.40
C TRP A 114 -5.59 -7.03 -10.21
N CYS A 115 -6.34 -6.19 -9.51
CA CYS A 115 -5.91 -4.82 -9.19
C CYS A 115 -4.67 -4.83 -8.27
N ALA A 116 -4.66 -5.68 -7.25
CA ALA A 116 -3.53 -5.86 -6.36
C ALA A 116 -2.29 -6.35 -7.11
N PHE A 117 -2.45 -7.31 -8.02
CA PHE A 117 -1.36 -7.79 -8.87
C PHE A 117 -0.75 -6.66 -9.71
N ILE A 118 -1.57 -5.83 -10.35
CA ILE A 118 -1.10 -4.67 -11.14
C ILE A 118 -0.31 -3.69 -10.26
N ILE A 119 -0.84 -3.39 -9.06
CA ILE A 119 -0.20 -2.48 -8.12
C ILE A 119 1.15 -3.04 -7.66
N VAL A 120 1.20 -4.29 -7.21
CA VAL A 120 2.41 -4.96 -6.72
C VAL A 120 3.45 -5.07 -7.83
N PHE A 121 3.05 -5.52 -9.01
CA PHE A 121 3.94 -5.64 -10.17
C PHE A 121 4.60 -4.29 -10.49
N ARG A 122 3.81 -3.22 -10.55
CA ARG A 122 4.35 -1.87 -10.81
C ARG A 122 5.29 -1.41 -9.70
N GLU A 123 4.98 -1.65 -8.43
CA GLU A 123 5.86 -1.29 -7.31
C GLU A 123 7.23 -1.94 -7.42
N LEU A 124 7.24 -3.22 -7.72
CA LEU A 124 8.48 -3.98 -7.90
C LEU A 124 9.23 -3.53 -9.15
N ALA A 125 8.55 -3.39 -10.30
CA ALA A 125 9.17 -2.97 -11.56
C ALA A 125 9.85 -1.60 -11.44
N VAL A 126 9.17 -0.58 -10.93
CA VAL A 126 9.76 0.77 -10.78
C VAL A 126 10.91 0.77 -9.76
N THR A 127 10.81 -0.02 -8.69
CA THR A 127 11.91 -0.12 -7.72
C THR A 127 13.14 -0.78 -8.34
N SER A 128 12.96 -1.86 -9.08
CA SER A 128 14.06 -2.55 -9.77
C SER A 128 14.73 -1.64 -10.80
N MET A 129 13.93 -0.92 -11.62
CA MET A 129 14.48 0.06 -12.58
C MET A 129 15.29 1.15 -11.88
N ARG A 130 14.78 1.69 -10.75
CA ARG A 130 15.49 2.70 -9.97
C ARG A 130 16.83 2.17 -9.45
N MET A 131 16.86 0.93 -8.95
CA MET A 131 18.09 0.32 -8.44
C MET A 131 19.13 0.13 -9.56
N ILE A 132 18.71 -0.34 -10.73
CA ILE A 132 19.62 -0.54 -11.88
C ILE A 132 20.26 0.78 -12.30
N VAL A 133 19.46 1.82 -12.55
CA VAL A 133 19.97 3.12 -13.03
C VAL A 133 20.80 3.83 -11.95
N SER A 134 20.38 3.78 -10.69
CA SER A 134 21.15 4.36 -9.59
C SER A 134 22.53 3.71 -9.42
N ASN A 135 22.63 2.38 -9.60
CA ASN A 135 23.90 1.66 -9.48
C ASN A 135 24.79 1.87 -10.70
N ALA A 136 24.21 1.97 -11.92
CA ALA A 136 24.99 2.08 -13.15
C ALA A 136 25.50 3.51 -13.41
N GLU A 137 24.70 4.53 -13.15
CA GLU A 137 24.99 5.92 -13.53
C GLU A 137 25.04 6.89 -12.34
N GLY A 138 24.72 6.43 -11.12
CA GLY A 138 24.61 7.30 -9.94
C GLY A 138 23.43 8.29 -10.00
N ILE A 139 22.56 8.18 -11.02
CA ILE A 139 21.46 9.09 -11.26
C ILE A 139 20.24 8.70 -10.40
N VAL A 140 19.77 9.63 -9.60
CA VAL A 140 18.52 9.49 -8.84
C VAL A 140 17.47 10.45 -9.42
N ILE A 141 16.50 9.93 -10.17
CA ILE A 141 15.40 10.72 -10.70
C ILE A 141 14.47 11.12 -9.54
N ALA A 142 14.25 12.43 -9.41
CA ALA A 142 13.41 12.99 -8.35
C ALA A 142 11.97 12.44 -8.39
N ALA A 143 11.37 12.35 -7.20
CA ALA A 143 9.98 11.87 -7.07
C ALA A 143 9.02 12.81 -7.82
N ASN A 144 8.30 12.25 -8.81
CA ASN A 144 7.28 12.98 -9.56
C ASN A 144 5.99 13.13 -8.72
N ILE A 145 5.17 14.13 -9.05
CA ILE A 145 3.87 14.39 -8.41
C ILE A 145 2.96 13.15 -8.49
N PHE A 146 3.01 12.40 -9.60
CA PHE A 146 2.27 11.15 -9.78
C PHE A 146 2.69 10.05 -8.78
N GLY A 147 3.96 10.02 -8.37
CA GLY A 147 4.42 9.11 -7.33
C GLY A 147 3.83 9.44 -5.95
N LYS A 148 3.68 10.73 -5.61
CA LYS A 148 3.03 11.17 -4.38
C LYS A 148 1.53 10.86 -4.41
N LEU A 149 0.86 11.17 -5.52
CA LEU A 149 -0.57 10.93 -5.70
C LEU A 149 -0.92 9.45 -5.57
N LYS A 150 -0.10 8.57 -6.17
CA LYS A 150 -0.23 7.12 -6.04
C LYS A 150 -0.18 6.67 -4.57
N THR A 151 0.81 7.12 -3.81
CA THR A 151 0.95 6.72 -2.39
C THR A 151 -0.24 7.19 -1.56
N VAL A 152 -0.67 8.44 -1.73
CA VAL A 152 -1.84 8.98 -1.04
C VAL A 152 -3.11 8.22 -1.41
N SER A 153 -3.34 7.94 -2.70
CA SER A 153 -4.51 7.19 -3.15
C SER A 153 -4.54 5.76 -2.61
N GLN A 154 -3.38 5.10 -2.50
CA GLN A 154 -3.28 3.77 -1.91
C GLN A 154 -3.60 3.77 -0.41
N ILE A 155 -3.06 4.72 0.36
CA ILE A 155 -3.35 4.83 1.79
C ILE A 155 -4.85 5.07 2.03
N ILE A 156 -5.43 6.06 1.35
CA ILE A 156 -6.87 6.37 1.48
C ILE A 156 -7.72 5.20 0.99
N GLY A 157 -7.38 4.60 -0.16
CA GLY A 157 -8.11 3.49 -0.74
C GLY A 157 -8.14 2.27 0.16
N ILE A 158 -7.02 1.89 0.77
CA ILE A 158 -6.94 0.78 1.72
C ILE A 158 -7.84 1.05 2.93
N ILE A 159 -7.80 2.24 3.50
CA ILE A 159 -8.65 2.62 4.65
C ILE A 159 -10.14 2.54 4.27
N VAL A 160 -10.52 3.08 3.11
CA VAL A 160 -11.91 3.02 2.64
C VAL A 160 -12.37 1.57 2.46
N ILE A 161 -11.57 0.72 1.81
CA ILE A 161 -11.90 -0.69 1.57
C ILE A 161 -12.07 -1.46 2.90
N ILE A 162 -11.27 -1.12 3.92
CA ILE A 162 -11.41 -1.75 5.24
C ILE A 162 -12.69 -1.30 5.95
N ILE A 163 -13.05 -0.02 5.87
CA ILE A 163 -14.10 0.59 6.70
C ILE A 163 -15.49 0.54 6.05
N GLU A 164 -15.59 0.67 4.71
CA GLU A 164 -16.87 0.83 4.01
C GLU A 164 -17.89 -0.26 4.33
N PRO A 165 -17.55 -1.56 4.35
CA PRO A 165 -18.54 -2.62 4.62
C PRO A 165 -19.22 -2.48 5.99
N MET A 166 -18.51 -1.89 6.96
CA MET A 166 -19.06 -1.65 8.29
C MET A 166 -20.08 -0.50 8.32
N ILE A 167 -19.86 0.55 7.48
CA ILE A 167 -20.70 1.78 7.54
C ILE A 167 -21.98 1.61 6.71
N TRP A 168 -21.85 1.11 5.49
CA TRP A 168 -22.96 1.07 4.52
C TRP A 168 -23.34 -0.34 4.05
N GLY A 169 -22.63 -1.37 4.51
CA GLY A 169 -22.88 -2.75 4.10
C GLY A 169 -22.64 -3.00 2.60
N GLY A 170 -21.98 -2.08 1.90
CA GLY A 170 -21.72 -2.12 0.47
C GLY A 170 -20.23 -2.03 0.14
N LEU A 171 -19.90 -1.98 -1.15
CA LEU A 171 -18.53 -1.92 -1.68
C LEU A 171 -18.39 -0.88 -2.80
N ILE A 172 -19.31 0.10 -2.92
CA ILE A 172 -19.30 1.06 -4.02
C ILE A 172 -18.07 1.96 -3.95
N ALA A 173 -17.83 2.56 -2.77
CA ALA A 173 -16.65 3.40 -2.57
C ALA A 173 -15.36 2.58 -2.69
N SER A 174 -15.36 1.31 -2.26
CA SER A 174 -14.24 0.39 -2.41
C SER A 174 -13.90 0.15 -3.88
N TYR A 175 -14.88 -0.07 -4.75
CA TYR A 175 -14.64 -0.20 -6.19
C TYR A 175 -14.11 1.09 -6.81
N VAL A 176 -14.67 2.25 -6.45
CA VAL A 176 -14.19 3.55 -6.93
C VAL A 176 -12.75 3.78 -6.50
N MET A 177 -12.44 3.56 -5.23
CA MET A 177 -11.07 3.74 -4.73
C MET A 177 -10.09 2.75 -5.34
N LEU A 178 -10.51 1.51 -5.57
CA LEU A 178 -9.69 0.51 -6.25
C LEU A 178 -9.33 0.95 -7.68
N ALA A 179 -10.30 1.49 -8.43
CA ALA A 179 -10.06 2.07 -9.75
C ALA A 179 -9.09 3.27 -9.68
N VAL A 180 -9.27 4.18 -8.72
CA VAL A 180 -8.37 5.32 -8.51
C VAL A 180 -6.95 4.85 -8.19
N MET A 181 -6.79 3.85 -7.32
CA MET A 181 -5.49 3.27 -6.97
C MET A 181 -4.79 2.67 -8.20
N VAL A 182 -5.50 1.92 -9.04
CA VAL A 182 -4.94 1.33 -10.27
C VAL A 182 -4.55 2.41 -11.26
N ILE A 183 -5.44 3.37 -11.54
CA ILE A 183 -5.20 4.46 -12.48
C ILE A 183 -3.98 5.28 -12.06
N THR A 184 -3.91 5.74 -10.81
CA THR A 184 -2.78 6.53 -10.31
C THR A 184 -1.47 5.73 -10.33
N THR A 185 -1.54 4.43 -10.05
CA THR A 185 -0.41 3.51 -10.11
C THR A 185 0.11 3.36 -11.53
N LEU A 186 -0.75 3.18 -12.52
CA LEU A 186 -0.37 3.06 -13.94
C LEU A 186 0.24 4.36 -14.47
N PHE A 187 -0.39 5.51 -14.23
CA PHE A 187 0.15 6.81 -14.63
C PHE A 187 1.52 7.08 -14.00
N SER A 188 1.67 6.79 -12.73
CA SER A 188 2.96 6.89 -12.06
C SER A 188 3.99 5.93 -12.66
N GLY A 189 3.61 4.67 -12.94
CA GLY A 189 4.47 3.67 -13.57
C GLY A 189 4.97 4.13 -14.93
N PHE A 190 4.06 4.59 -15.80
CA PHE A 190 4.39 5.10 -17.12
C PHE A 190 5.33 6.31 -17.07
N SER A 191 5.08 7.25 -16.16
CA SER A 191 5.94 8.42 -15.97
C SER A 191 7.37 8.04 -15.57
N TYR A 192 7.53 7.09 -14.65
CA TYR A 192 8.86 6.59 -14.27
C TYR A 192 9.51 5.77 -15.38
N PHE A 193 8.77 4.92 -16.07
CA PHE A 193 9.28 4.15 -17.20
C PHE A 193 9.83 5.09 -18.28
N LYS A 194 9.07 6.12 -18.67
CA LYS A 194 9.52 7.12 -19.65
C LYS A 194 10.79 7.84 -19.19
N ALA A 195 10.92 8.16 -17.91
CA ALA A 195 12.08 8.86 -17.36
C ALA A 195 13.34 7.98 -17.29
N TYR A 196 13.20 6.67 -17.00
CA TYR A 196 14.33 5.75 -16.88
C TYR A 196 14.73 5.07 -18.20
N TRP A 197 13.83 5.01 -19.18
CA TRP A 197 14.07 4.32 -20.46
C TRP A 197 15.33 4.75 -21.21
N PRO A 198 15.65 6.06 -21.33
CA PRO A 198 16.88 6.50 -22.00
C PRO A 198 18.14 5.94 -21.34
N HIS A 199 18.17 5.85 -20.02
CA HIS A 199 19.31 5.38 -19.22
C HIS A 199 19.51 3.85 -19.28
N ILE A 200 18.43 3.10 -19.50
CA ILE A 200 18.51 1.64 -19.64
C ILE A 200 19.00 1.28 -21.05
N ASN A 201 18.67 2.07 -22.07
CA ASN A 201 18.96 1.78 -23.47
C ASN A 201 20.27 2.40 -23.96
N SER A 202 20.94 3.24 -23.17
CA SER A 202 22.20 3.91 -23.52
C SER A 202 23.44 2.99 -23.45
N ASN A 203 23.28 1.76 -22.97
CA ASN A 203 24.37 0.76 -22.87
C ASN A 203 24.46 -0.17 -24.09
N LYS A 204 24.13 0.34 -25.29
CA LYS A 204 24.43 -0.31 -26.57
C LYS A 204 25.52 0.44 -27.33
#